data_36270a86ac704108a45f9ad1a911d038
#
_entry.id   36270a86ac704108a45f9ad1a911d038
#
_cell.length_a   1.000
_cell.length_b   1.000
_cell.length_c   1.000
_cell.angle_alpha   90.00
_cell.angle_beta   90.00
_cell.angle_gamma   90.00
#
_symmetry.space_group_name_H-M   'P 1'
#
loop_
_entity.id
_entity.type
_entity.pdbx_description
1 polymer ?
#
loop_
_entity_poly.entity_id
_entity_poly.type
_entity_poly.pdbx_seq_one_letter_code
_entity_poly.pdbx_strand_id
1 'polypeptide(L)'
;MSEGGGSKGCMVAVVWLVLLAILGGAVWFFYTKPRDEQLNQATGSSSQYTHEVTIAADLFSGYAVLRSAQMRDNLKASGIRLTMEDDKADYGARLEALEDGDVQMAVYTIDSLLMAGANAGGFPASIVMVIDETKGADAVLAYKDAVGSLQDLDDPDARFVLTPSSPSEFLARVVKSHFKLPNLSGDWM
;
A
#
# COMPACT_ATOMS: atom_id res chain seq x y z
N MET A 1 -20.53 -31.33 54.91
CA MET A 1 -21.34 -31.04 53.68
C MET A 1 -20.93 -29.65 53.22
N SER A 2 -20.14 -29.65 52.18
CA SER A 2 -19.65 -28.41 51.54
C SER A 2 -19.72 -28.67 50.03
N GLU A 3 -20.80 -28.28 49.41
CA GLU A 3 -20.95 -28.27 47.95
C GLU A 3 -21.63 -26.97 47.56
N GLY A 4 -21.05 -26.26 46.58
CA GLY A 4 -21.79 -25.20 45.89
C GLY A 4 -21.02 -23.94 45.47
N GLY A 5 -19.67 -23.94 45.39
CA GLY A 5 -18.91 -22.74 45.01
C GLY A 5 -18.38 -22.72 43.55
N GLY A 6 -18.34 -23.86 42.85
CA GLY A 6 -17.62 -23.97 41.57
C GLY A 6 -18.36 -23.47 40.32
N SER A 7 -19.68 -23.49 40.30
CA SER A 7 -20.49 -23.21 39.11
C SER A 7 -20.57 -21.74 38.74
N LYS A 8 -20.65 -20.86 39.73
CA LYS A 8 -20.78 -19.39 39.47
C LYS A 8 -19.49 -18.76 38.95
N GLY A 9 -18.34 -19.22 39.42
CA GLY A 9 -17.04 -18.72 38.98
C GLY A 9 -16.74 -19.12 37.52
N CYS A 10 -17.09 -20.35 37.12
CA CYS A 10 -16.92 -20.81 35.77
C CYS A 10 -17.82 -20.05 34.77
N MET A 11 -19.07 -19.77 35.14
CA MET A 11 -20.00 -19.00 34.30
C MET A 11 -19.57 -17.55 34.13
N VAL A 12 -19.04 -16.92 35.17
CA VAL A 12 -18.48 -15.55 35.09
C VAL A 12 -17.24 -15.52 34.16
N ALA A 13 -16.35 -16.51 34.27
CA ALA A 13 -15.17 -16.60 33.39
C ALA A 13 -15.57 -16.78 31.92
N VAL A 14 -16.57 -17.61 31.60
CA VAL A 14 -17.07 -17.78 30.23
C VAL A 14 -17.68 -16.49 29.70
N VAL A 15 -18.45 -15.75 30.48
CA VAL A 15 -19.02 -14.47 30.08
C VAL A 15 -17.91 -13.45 29.73
N TRP A 16 -16.85 -13.37 30.55
CA TRP A 16 -15.71 -12.50 30.28
C TRP A 16 -14.94 -12.89 29.03
N LEU A 17 -14.76 -14.19 28.78
CA LEU A 17 -14.13 -14.67 27.55
C LEU A 17 -14.95 -14.32 26.31
N VAL A 18 -16.27 -14.44 26.37
CA VAL A 18 -17.17 -14.06 25.27
C VAL A 18 -17.12 -12.55 25.04
N LEU A 19 -17.13 -11.73 26.10
CA LEU A 19 -17.02 -10.27 25.97
C LEU A 19 -15.67 -9.85 25.38
N LEU A 20 -14.56 -10.49 25.79
CA LEU A 20 -13.24 -10.23 25.25
C LEU A 20 -13.15 -10.67 23.78
N ALA A 21 -13.76 -11.78 23.39
CA ALA A 21 -13.82 -12.24 22.01
C ALA A 21 -14.65 -11.29 21.12
N ILE A 22 -15.78 -10.77 21.63
CA ILE A 22 -16.59 -9.78 20.91
C ILE A 22 -15.85 -8.45 20.76
N LEU A 23 -15.21 -7.96 21.83
CA LEU A 23 -14.41 -6.73 21.79
C LEU A 23 -13.18 -6.88 20.90
N GLY A 24 -12.47 -8.00 21.00
CA GLY A 24 -11.33 -8.31 20.13
C GLY A 24 -11.73 -8.44 18.66
N GLY A 25 -12.86 -9.09 18.39
CA GLY A 25 -13.42 -9.21 17.05
C GLY A 25 -13.88 -7.86 16.48
N ALA A 26 -14.50 -7.01 17.30
CA ALA A 26 -14.90 -5.66 16.90
C ALA A 26 -13.68 -4.79 16.61
N VAL A 27 -12.67 -4.78 17.49
CA VAL A 27 -11.43 -4.04 17.28
C VAL A 27 -10.73 -4.55 16.02
N TRP A 28 -10.59 -5.86 15.85
CA TRP A 28 -10.00 -6.45 14.65
C TRP A 28 -10.78 -6.05 13.40
N PHE A 29 -12.10 -6.13 13.39
CA PHE A 29 -12.96 -5.76 12.27
C PHE A 29 -12.82 -4.27 11.91
N PHE A 30 -12.79 -3.37 12.89
CA PHE A 30 -12.65 -1.92 12.65
C PHE A 30 -11.24 -1.50 12.29
N TYR A 31 -10.20 -2.20 12.79
CA TYR A 31 -8.80 -1.86 12.48
C TYR A 31 -8.26 -2.52 11.22
N THR A 32 -8.80 -3.67 10.82
CA THR A 32 -8.29 -4.42 9.67
C THR A 32 -9.09 -4.23 8.39
N LYS A 33 -10.32 -3.68 8.46
CA LYS A 33 -10.99 -3.27 7.23
C LYS A 33 -10.24 -2.07 6.66
N PRO A 34 -9.75 -2.16 5.41
CA PRO A 34 -9.13 -1.04 4.75
C PRO A 34 -10.05 0.18 4.81
N ARG A 35 -9.47 1.33 5.10
CA ARG A 35 -10.22 2.61 5.18
C ARG A 35 -10.95 2.89 3.87
N ASP A 36 -10.43 2.35 2.77
CA ASP A 36 -11.00 2.45 1.43
C ASP A 36 -12.29 1.65 1.28
N GLU A 37 -12.44 0.47 1.91
CA GLU A 37 -13.73 -0.25 1.91
C GLU A 37 -14.83 0.53 2.62
N GLN A 38 -14.51 1.24 3.70
CA GLN A 38 -15.49 2.09 4.38
C GLN A 38 -15.89 3.30 3.53
N LEU A 39 -14.95 3.90 2.80
CA LEU A 39 -15.22 4.97 1.86
C LEU A 39 -16.06 4.47 0.68
N ASN A 40 -15.76 3.29 0.15
CA ASN A 40 -16.51 2.67 -0.93
C ASN A 40 -17.94 2.32 -0.53
N GLN A 41 -18.16 1.82 0.69
CA GLN A 41 -19.51 1.54 1.23
C GLN A 41 -20.31 2.81 1.47
N ALA A 42 -19.68 3.93 1.78
CA ALA A 42 -20.35 5.22 1.97
C ALA A 42 -20.83 5.87 0.65
N THR A 43 -20.45 5.33 -0.50
CA THR A 43 -20.78 5.92 -1.81
C THR A 43 -22.20 5.64 -2.31
N GLY A 44 -23.00 4.85 -1.61
CA GLY A 44 -24.43 4.64 -1.95
C GLY A 44 -24.71 3.47 -2.91
N SER A 45 -25.98 3.28 -3.30
CA SER A 45 -26.40 2.16 -4.14
C SER A 45 -25.93 2.29 -5.60
N SER A 46 -25.64 1.16 -6.23
CA SER A 46 -25.19 1.06 -7.64
C SER A 46 -26.13 1.72 -8.66
N SER A 47 -27.41 1.89 -8.32
CA SER A 47 -28.43 2.49 -9.20
C SER A 47 -28.21 3.99 -9.50
N GLN A 48 -27.28 4.66 -8.80
CA GLN A 48 -26.98 6.08 -9.01
C GLN A 48 -25.81 6.32 -9.96
N TYR A 49 -25.10 5.27 -10.39
CA TYR A 49 -23.91 5.38 -11.19
C TYR A 49 -24.13 4.77 -12.58
N THR A 50 -23.65 5.46 -13.59
CA THR A 50 -23.64 4.98 -14.99
C THR A 50 -22.33 4.27 -15.33
N HIS A 51 -21.28 4.58 -14.58
CA HIS A 51 -19.94 3.99 -14.75
C HIS A 51 -19.33 3.65 -13.40
N GLU A 52 -18.59 2.55 -13.37
CA GLU A 52 -17.76 2.18 -12.22
C GLU A 52 -16.32 2.08 -12.68
N VAL A 53 -15.41 2.68 -11.91
CA VAL A 53 -13.97 2.67 -12.17
C VAL A 53 -13.26 2.21 -10.91
N THR A 54 -12.46 1.16 -11.03
CA THR A 54 -11.59 0.68 -9.98
C THR A 54 -10.16 1.12 -10.27
N ILE A 55 -9.50 1.71 -9.27
CA ILE A 55 -8.09 2.11 -9.32
C ILE A 55 -7.31 1.28 -8.32
N ALA A 56 -6.29 0.56 -8.79
CA ALA A 56 -5.29 -0.06 -7.92
C ALA A 56 -4.28 0.99 -7.45
N ALA A 57 -4.11 1.12 -6.15
CA ALA A 57 -3.18 2.05 -5.52
C ALA A 57 -2.94 1.68 -4.07
N ASP A 58 -1.72 1.86 -3.59
CA ASP A 58 -1.38 1.73 -2.17
C ASP A 58 -1.84 2.94 -1.33
N LEU A 59 -1.54 2.91 -0.02
CA LEU A 59 -1.94 3.95 0.92
C LEU A 59 -0.99 5.17 0.97
N PHE A 60 -0.13 5.36 -0.02
CA PHE A 60 0.75 6.51 -0.07
C PHE A 60 -0.03 7.83 0.01
N SER A 61 0.44 8.74 0.85
CA SER A 61 -0.24 10.02 1.15
C SER A 61 -0.37 10.95 -0.07
N GLY A 62 0.53 10.84 -1.06
CA GLY A 62 0.46 11.59 -2.31
C GLY A 62 -0.82 11.31 -3.12
N TYR A 63 -1.45 10.15 -2.89
CA TYR A 63 -2.71 9.78 -3.56
C TYR A 63 -3.96 10.22 -2.79
N ALA A 64 -3.82 11.03 -1.72
CA ALA A 64 -4.95 11.47 -0.89
C ALA A 64 -6.03 12.21 -1.68
N VAL A 65 -5.68 12.88 -2.78
CA VAL A 65 -6.64 13.58 -3.64
C VAL A 65 -7.68 12.61 -4.22
N LEU A 66 -7.26 11.39 -4.61
CA LEU A 66 -8.16 10.36 -5.15
C LEU A 66 -9.14 9.83 -4.09
N ARG A 67 -8.72 9.87 -2.80
CA ARG A 67 -9.52 9.42 -1.66
C ARG A 67 -10.35 10.53 -1.03
N SER A 68 -10.23 11.77 -1.53
CA SER A 68 -10.91 12.91 -0.97
C SER A 68 -12.43 12.84 -1.16
N ALA A 69 -13.19 13.34 -0.17
CA ALA A 69 -14.64 13.46 -0.29
C ALA A 69 -15.03 14.32 -1.49
N GLN A 70 -14.29 15.39 -1.76
CA GLN A 70 -14.54 16.28 -2.88
C GLN A 70 -14.41 15.56 -4.23
N MET A 71 -13.37 14.74 -4.44
CA MET A 71 -13.19 13.95 -5.66
C MET A 71 -14.38 12.99 -5.84
N ARG A 72 -14.71 12.24 -4.79
CA ARG A 72 -15.83 11.32 -4.79
C ARG A 72 -17.16 12.01 -5.14
N ASP A 73 -17.45 13.16 -4.54
CA ASP A 73 -18.70 13.88 -4.76
C ASP A 73 -18.77 14.46 -6.19
N ASN A 74 -17.65 14.93 -6.73
CA ASN A 74 -17.55 15.40 -8.11
C ASN A 74 -17.79 14.26 -9.11
N LEU A 75 -17.17 13.10 -8.89
CA LEU A 75 -17.33 11.93 -9.74
C LEU A 75 -18.78 11.38 -9.64
N LYS A 76 -19.35 11.35 -8.44
CA LYS A 76 -20.74 10.98 -8.23
C LYS A 76 -21.70 11.90 -8.99
N ALA A 77 -21.48 13.21 -8.98
CA ALA A 77 -22.27 14.17 -9.76
C ALA A 77 -22.19 13.90 -11.28
N SER A 78 -21.10 13.26 -11.74
CA SER A 78 -20.92 12.82 -13.13
C SER A 78 -21.37 11.39 -13.38
N GLY A 79 -22.03 10.74 -12.42
CA GLY A 79 -22.49 9.36 -12.52
C GLY A 79 -21.36 8.32 -12.47
N ILE A 80 -20.19 8.68 -11.96
CA ILE A 80 -19.02 7.79 -11.86
C ILE A 80 -18.84 7.35 -10.41
N ARG A 81 -18.77 6.04 -10.20
CA ARG A 81 -18.31 5.44 -8.94
C ARG A 81 -16.84 5.12 -9.02
N LEU A 82 -16.06 5.71 -8.13
CA LEU A 82 -14.64 5.41 -7.99
C LEU A 82 -14.44 4.47 -6.80
N THR A 83 -13.81 3.34 -7.08
CA THR A 83 -13.36 2.36 -6.07
C THR A 83 -11.83 2.37 -6.04
N MET A 84 -11.25 2.39 -4.84
CA MET A 84 -9.80 2.28 -4.64
C MET A 84 -9.50 0.89 -4.09
N GLU A 85 -8.59 0.18 -4.72
CA GLU A 85 -8.11 -1.13 -4.27
C GLU A 85 -6.67 -0.99 -3.76
N ASP A 86 -6.47 -1.38 -2.49
CA ASP A 86 -5.15 -1.34 -1.86
C ASP A 86 -4.41 -2.66 -2.11
N ASP A 87 -3.44 -2.63 -2.99
CA ASP A 87 -2.56 -3.74 -3.33
C ASP A 87 -1.27 -3.80 -2.48
N LYS A 88 -1.16 -2.94 -1.45
CA LYS A 88 -0.03 -2.86 -0.52
C LYS A 88 1.32 -2.61 -1.21
N ALA A 89 1.29 -1.85 -2.30
CA ALA A 89 2.45 -1.54 -3.14
C ALA A 89 3.08 -2.75 -3.84
N ASP A 90 2.28 -3.78 -4.14
CA ASP A 90 2.70 -4.87 -5.04
C ASP A 90 2.53 -4.42 -6.49
N TYR A 91 3.58 -3.78 -7.02
CA TYR A 91 3.57 -3.22 -8.39
C TYR A 91 3.47 -4.29 -9.48
N GLY A 92 3.90 -5.53 -9.20
CA GLY A 92 3.74 -6.64 -10.13
C GLY A 92 2.28 -7.07 -10.25
N ALA A 93 1.65 -7.38 -9.11
CA ALA A 93 0.24 -7.74 -9.06
C ALA A 93 -0.67 -6.61 -9.59
N ARG A 94 -0.28 -5.34 -9.35
CA ARG A 94 -0.97 -4.17 -9.90
C ARG A 94 -0.97 -4.14 -11.42
N LEU A 95 0.16 -4.51 -12.06
CA LEU A 95 0.25 -4.58 -13.51
C LEU A 95 -0.60 -5.73 -14.05
N GLU A 96 -0.53 -6.91 -13.45
CA GLU A 96 -1.34 -8.07 -13.83
C GLU A 96 -2.84 -7.74 -13.75
N ALA A 97 -3.30 -7.14 -12.66
CA ALA A 97 -4.71 -6.73 -12.50
C ALA A 97 -5.16 -5.73 -13.58
N LEU A 98 -4.25 -4.86 -14.04
CA LEU A 98 -4.53 -3.91 -15.13
C LEU A 98 -4.57 -4.63 -16.48
N GLU A 99 -3.68 -5.59 -16.74
CA GLU A 99 -3.65 -6.40 -17.96
C GLU A 99 -4.87 -7.30 -18.08
N ASP A 100 -5.29 -7.91 -16.98
CA ASP A 100 -6.46 -8.80 -16.91
C ASP A 100 -7.79 -8.03 -16.94
N GLY A 101 -7.76 -6.71 -16.73
CA GLY A 101 -8.93 -5.84 -16.71
C GLY A 101 -9.70 -5.87 -15.38
N ASP A 102 -9.13 -6.45 -14.34
CA ASP A 102 -9.69 -6.47 -13.00
C ASP A 102 -9.78 -5.06 -12.42
N VAL A 103 -8.83 -4.20 -12.77
CA VAL A 103 -8.87 -2.76 -12.52
C VAL A 103 -8.81 -1.98 -13.84
N GLN A 104 -9.50 -0.85 -13.89
CA GLN A 104 -9.51 0.01 -15.08
C GLN A 104 -8.39 1.03 -15.07
N MET A 105 -7.85 1.34 -13.91
CA MET A 105 -6.76 2.29 -13.71
C MET A 105 -5.81 1.79 -12.63
N ALA A 106 -4.56 2.23 -12.71
CA ALA A 106 -3.55 1.92 -11.70
C ALA A 106 -2.64 3.13 -11.47
N VAL A 107 -2.19 3.30 -10.24
CA VAL A 107 -1.27 4.40 -9.89
C VAL A 107 0.14 3.86 -9.79
N TYR A 108 1.06 4.51 -10.49
CA TYR A 108 2.48 4.19 -10.49
C TYR A 108 3.32 5.43 -10.25
N THR A 109 4.48 5.25 -9.67
CA THR A 109 5.60 6.18 -9.87
C THR A 109 6.23 5.86 -11.22
N ILE A 110 6.88 6.84 -11.84
CA ILE A 110 7.42 6.66 -13.21
C ILE A 110 8.50 5.55 -13.26
N ASP A 111 9.31 5.44 -12.23
CA ASP A 111 10.33 4.40 -12.10
C ASP A 111 9.69 3.01 -11.96
N SER A 112 8.68 2.85 -11.09
CA SER A 112 7.98 1.58 -10.91
C SER A 112 7.21 1.17 -12.17
N LEU A 113 6.62 2.12 -12.89
CA LEU A 113 5.97 1.86 -14.18
C LEU A 113 6.97 1.33 -15.22
N LEU A 114 8.14 2.00 -15.32
CA LEU A 114 9.19 1.59 -16.26
C LEU A 114 9.74 0.20 -15.92
N MET A 115 9.96 -0.09 -14.63
CA MET A 115 10.42 -1.41 -14.18
C MET A 115 9.38 -2.50 -14.46
N ALA A 116 8.13 -2.25 -14.10
CA ALA A 116 7.04 -3.21 -14.32
C ALA A 116 6.86 -3.49 -15.81
N GLY A 117 6.80 -2.47 -16.66
CA GLY A 117 6.69 -2.61 -18.11
C GLY A 117 7.88 -3.33 -18.75
N ALA A 118 9.11 -3.06 -18.27
CA ALA A 118 10.29 -3.77 -18.74
C ALA A 118 10.25 -5.26 -18.40
N ASN A 119 9.77 -5.61 -17.22
CA ASN A 119 9.64 -7.00 -16.77
C ASN A 119 8.52 -7.74 -17.53
N ALA A 120 7.43 -7.07 -17.85
CA ALA A 120 6.31 -7.61 -18.61
C ALA A 120 6.56 -7.63 -20.14
N GLY A 121 7.63 -6.98 -20.60
CA GLY A 121 7.93 -6.86 -22.04
C GLY A 121 7.11 -5.80 -22.78
N GLY A 122 6.40 -4.93 -22.09
CA GLY A 122 5.62 -3.84 -22.66
C GLY A 122 4.77 -3.09 -21.64
N PHE A 123 4.03 -2.09 -22.12
CA PHE A 123 3.11 -1.32 -21.27
C PHE A 123 1.67 -1.61 -21.72
N PRO A 124 0.82 -2.17 -20.85
CA PRO A 124 -0.56 -2.51 -21.21
C PRO A 124 -1.49 -1.30 -21.22
N ALA A 125 -1.02 -0.13 -20.80
CA ALA A 125 -1.83 1.05 -20.59
C ALA A 125 -1.16 2.34 -21.05
N SER A 126 -1.95 3.42 -21.07
CA SER A 126 -1.48 4.78 -21.35
C SER A 126 -1.52 5.63 -20.08
N ILE A 127 -0.53 6.51 -19.92
CA ILE A 127 -0.54 7.51 -18.85
C ILE A 127 -1.61 8.56 -19.17
N VAL A 128 -2.61 8.70 -18.31
CA VAL A 128 -3.72 9.62 -18.50
C VAL A 128 -3.66 10.85 -17.59
N MET A 129 -2.92 10.75 -16.47
CA MET A 129 -2.81 11.84 -15.51
C MET A 129 -1.53 11.74 -14.68
N VAL A 130 -0.94 12.88 -14.34
CA VAL A 130 0.08 13.01 -13.30
C VAL A 130 -0.61 13.51 -12.03
N ILE A 131 -0.50 12.76 -10.94
CA ILE A 131 -1.16 13.07 -9.66
C ILE A 131 -0.29 13.96 -8.80
N ASP A 132 1.00 13.67 -8.75
CA ASP A 132 1.97 14.33 -7.87
C ASP A 132 3.36 14.33 -8.50
N GLU A 133 4.24 15.21 -8.01
CA GLU A 133 5.64 15.31 -8.40
C GLU A 133 6.51 15.41 -7.14
N THR A 134 7.37 14.42 -6.91
CA THR A 134 8.32 14.46 -5.79
C THR A 134 9.45 15.45 -6.05
N LYS A 135 9.68 16.34 -5.09
CA LYS A 135 10.77 17.32 -5.10
C LYS A 135 11.70 17.13 -3.91
N GLY A 136 12.48 16.03 -3.95
CA GLY A 136 13.47 15.72 -2.92
C GLY A 136 12.86 15.19 -1.61
N ALA A 137 11.75 14.44 -1.70
CA ALA A 137 11.11 13.82 -0.54
C ALA A 137 11.72 12.46 -0.17
N ASP A 138 12.38 11.80 -1.13
CA ASP A 138 13.00 10.50 -0.90
C ASP A 138 14.39 10.66 -0.29
N ALA A 139 14.74 9.82 0.69
CA ALA A 139 16.03 9.84 1.37
C ALA A 139 16.47 8.43 1.77
N VAL A 140 17.78 8.20 1.71
CA VAL A 140 18.42 7.03 2.32
C VAL A 140 18.87 7.42 3.73
N LEU A 141 18.44 6.67 4.73
CA LEU A 141 18.78 6.87 6.13
C LEU A 141 19.67 5.75 6.62
N ALA A 142 20.65 6.08 7.44
CA ALA A 142 21.53 5.11 8.09
C ALA A 142 21.82 5.53 9.54
N TYR A 143 22.19 4.56 10.37
CA TYR A 143 22.77 4.86 11.68
C TYR A 143 24.15 5.44 11.48
N LYS A 144 24.41 6.61 12.08
CA LYS A 144 25.67 7.33 11.94
C LYS A 144 26.91 6.52 12.39
N ASP A 145 26.71 5.65 13.37
CA ASP A 145 27.78 4.80 13.90
C ASP A 145 28.08 3.58 12.99
N ALA A 146 27.13 3.23 12.10
CA ALA A 146 27.30 2.14 11.15
C ALA A 146 27.77 2.64 9.78
N VAL A 147 27.26 3.80 9.33
CA VAL A 147 27.57 4.42 8.04
C VAL A 147 27.88 5.90 8.30
N GLY A 148 29.14 6.24 8.40
CA GLY A 148 29.58 7.61 8.67
C GLY A 148 29.68 8.48 7.41
N SER A 149 29.85 7.85 6.26
CA SER A 149 29.95 8.50 4.94
C SER A 149 29.32 7.64 3.86
N LEU A 150 29.08 8.24 2.70
CA LEU A 150 28.55 7.54 1.55
C LEU A 150 29.49 6.43 1.04
N GLN A 151 30.79 6.62 1.16
CA GLN A 151 31.80 5.65 0.74
C GLN A 151 31.78 4.38 1.60
N ASP A 152 31.35 4.47 2.84
CA ASP A 152 31.21 3.31 3.74
C ASP A 152 30.13 2.32 3.25
N LEU A 153 29.29 2.76 2.30
CA LEU A 153 28.34 1.87 1.61
C LEU A 153 29.00 0.98 0.56
N ASP A 154 30.25 1.26 0.15
CA ASP A 154 30.97 0.41 -0.81
C ASP A 154 31.53 -0.85 -0.15
N ASP A 155 30.67 -1.54 0.54
CA ASP A 155 30.94 -2.74 1.32
C ASP A 155 29.99 -3.87 0.86
N PRO A 156 30.50 -5.08 0.53
CA PRO A 156 29.66 -6.21 0.14
C PRO A 156 28.72 -6.68 1.26
N ASP A 157 29.00 -6.32 2.52
CA ASP A 157 28.17 -6.65 3.66
C ASP A 157 27.13 -5.56 3.98
N ALA A 158 27.18 -4.41 3.31
CA ALA A 158 26.15 -3.38 3.46
C ALA A 158 24.79 -3.91 3.02
N ARG A 159 23.75 -3.58 3.78
CA ARG A 159 22.39 -4.03 3.52
C ARG A 159 21.44 -2.85 3.44
N PHE A 160 20.59 -2.84 2.41
CA PHE A 160 19.48 -1.92 2.28
C PHE A 160 18.18 -2.61 2.68
N VAL A 161 17.34 -1.91 3.44
CA VAL A 161 15.95 -2.28 3.68
C VAL A 161 15.09 -1.40 2.79
N LEU A 162 14.40 -2.02 1.87
CA LEU A 162 13.60 -1.33 0.86
C LEU A 162 12.42 -2.20 0.41
N THR A 163 11.48 -1.62 -0.32
CA THR A 163 10.41 -2.36 -0.98
C THR A 163 10.85 -2.72 -2.39
N PRO A 164 10.81 -4.00 -2.79
CA PRO A 164 11.16 -4.43 -4.15
C PRO A 164 10.27 -3.76 -5.20
N SER A 165 10.85 -3.52 -6.38
CA SER A 165 10.18 -2.90 -7.54
C SER A 165 9.55 -1.52 -7.26
N SER A 166 10.04 -0.82 -6.25
CA SER A 166 9.52 0.46 -5.77
C SER A 166 10.51 1.61 -5.97
N PRO A 167 10.09 2.87 -5.75
CA PRO A 167 10.97 4.02 -5.75
C PRO A 167 12.17 3.87 -4.82
N SER A 168 12.04 3.18 -3.69
CA SER A 168 13.16 2.97 -2.76
C SER A 168 14.23 2.05 -3.34
N GLU A 169 13.87 1.02 -4.10
CA GLU A 169 14.83 0.20 -4.84
C GLU A 169 15.49 1.01 -5.95
N PHE A 170 14.72 1.77 -6.71
CA PHE A 170 15.26 2.62 -7.75
C PHE A 170 16.29 3.61 -7.18
N LEU A 171 15.97 4.28 -6.07
CA LEU A 171 16.90 5.19 -5.38
C LEU A 171 18.19 4.47 -4.97
N ALA A 172 18.12 3.27 -4.40
CA ALA A 172 19.28 2.48 -4.03
C ALA A 172 20.16 2.16 -5.25
N ARG A 173 19.56 1.79 -6.39
CA ARG A 173 20.27 1.55 -7.65
C ARG A 173 20.92 2.81 -8.20
N VAL A 174 20.26 3.96 -8.10
CA VAL A 174 20.81 5.28 -8.47
C VAL A 174 22.01 5.62 -7.59
N VAL A 175 21.89 5.44 -6.27
CA VAL A 175 23.01 5.67 -5.33
C VAL A 175 24.21 4.80 -5.71
N LYS A 176 24.02 3.49 -5.89
CA LYS A 176 25.10 2.58 -6.30
C LYS A 176 25.78 3.03 -7.59
N SER A 177 24.99 3.35 -8.62
CA SER A 177 25.51 3.72 -9.94
C SER A 177 26.18 5.09 -9.93
N HIS A 178 25.52 6.10 -9.36
CA HIS A 178 25.97 7.49 -9.39
C HIS A 178 27.27 7.69 -8.59
N PHE A 179 27.36 7.07 -7.42
CA PHE A 179 28.52 7.18 -6.53
C PHE A 179 29.59 6.13 -6.80
N LYS A 180 29.37 5.26 -7.79
CA LYS A 180 30.32 4.21 -8.21
C LYS A 180 30.74 3.31 -7.05
N LEU A 181 29.77 2.64 -6.43
CA LEU A 181 29.93 1.72 -5.31
C LEU A 181 29.93 0.26 -5.83
N PRO A 182 31.02 -0.24 -6.42
CA PRO A 182 31.04 -1.55 -7.08
C PRO A 182 30.84 -2.72 -6.11
N ASN A 183 31.31 -2.57 -4.88
CA ASN A 183 31.23 -3.63 -3.85
C ASN A 183 29.88 -3.68 -3.15
N LEU A 184 29.09 -2.61 -3.22
CA LEU A 184 27.73 -2.63 -2.67
C LEU A 184 26.91 -3.72 -3.38
N SER A 185 26.32 -4.63 -2.62
CA SER A 185 25.42 -5.66 -3.18
C SER A 185 24.31 -5.03 -4.01
N GLY A 186 23.87 -5.72 -5.06
CA GLY A 186 22.71 -5.36 -5.85
C GLY A 186 21.49 -6.26 -5.55
N ASP A 187 21.69 -7.25 -4.68
CA ASP A 187 20.64 -8.15 -4.25
C ASP A 187 19.94 -7.52 -3.04
N TRP A 188 18.93 -6.73 -3.33
CA TRP A 188 18.08 -6.11 -2.32
C TRP A 188 17.00 -7.09 -1.86
N MET A 189 16.81 -7.21 -0.58
CA MET A 189 15.70 -7.94 0.03
C MET A 189 14.79 -6.99 0.80
#